data_8ea4b8372d530d4193736741dba1d89c
#
_entry.id   8ea4b8372d530d4193736741dba1d89c
#
_cell.length_a   1.000
_cell.length_b   1.000
_cell.length_c   1.000
_cell.angle_alpha   90.00
_cell.angle_beta   90.00
_cell.angle_gamma   90.00
#
_symmetry.space_group_name_H-M   'P 1'
#
loop_
_entity.id
_entity.type
_entity.pdbx_description
1 polymer ?
#
loop_
_entity_poly.entity_id
_entity_poly.type
_entity_poly.pdbx_seq_one_letter_code
_entity_poly.pdbx_strand_id
1 'polypeptide(L)'
;MKTTGLSLAVALLAMAGLTSTVQAQEQRSAKVAQCAGLQPADVAAQVKRDFLQNRITRWESDKKLLGTATPIAWISPEAITGKDAVWQVPLTVRGTKQDKTYNVVLDCNAGKITYSEPQ
;
A
#
# COMPACT_ATOMS: atom_id res chain seq x y z
N MET A 1 0.42 -40.06 -30.48
CA MET A 1 1.64 -39.90 -29.79
C MET A 1 2.24 -38.53 -29.91
N LYS A 2 2.44 -38.09 -31.07
CA LYS A 2 2.99 -36.75 -31.23
C LYS A 2 2.11 -35.65 -30.71
N THR A 3 0.82 -35.85 -30.77
CA THR A 3 -0.11 -34.85 -30.32
C THR A 3 -0.08 -34.57 -28.86
N THR A 4 0.32 -35.55 -28.07
CA THR A 4 0.38 -35.32 -26.62
C THR A 4 1.35 -34.26 -26.21
N GLY A 5 2.46 -34.17 -26.90
CA GLY A 5 3.45 -33.15 -26.56
C GLY A 5 2.94 -31.75 -26.78
N LEU A 6 2.14 -31.57 -27.80
CA LEU A 6 1.59 -30.25 -28.07
C LEU A 6 0.64 -29.77 -27.00
N SER A 7 -0.15 -30.67 -26.45
CA SER A 7 -1.09 -30.30 -25.41
C SER A 7 -0.38 -29.75 -24.16
N LEU A 8 0.72 -30.36 -23.84
CA LEU A 8 1.50 -29.91 -22.69
C LEU A 8 2.04 -28.50 -22.85
N ALA A 9 2.48 -28.17 -24.06
CA ALA A 9 3.01 -26.86 -24.33
C ALA A 9 1.94 -25.77 -24.10
N VAL A 10 0.74 -26.06 -24.52
CA VAL A 10 -0.34 -25.08 -24.36
C VAL A 10 -0.63 -24.82 -22.89
N ALA A 11 -0.62 -25.85 -22.07
CA ALA A 11 -0.86 -25.68 -20.65
C ALA A 11 0.15 -24.76 -19.99
N LEU A 12 1.40 -24.88 -20.38
CA LEU A 12 2.45 -24.04 -19.79
C LEU A 12 2.24 -22.57 -20.12
N LEU A 13 1.81 -22.27 -21.32
CA LEU A 13 1.58 -20.89 -21.71
C LEU A 13 0.48 -20.25 -20.89
N ALA A 14 -0.56 -20.99 -20.57
CA ALA A 14 -1.64 -20.48 -19.77
C ALA A 14 -1.18 -20.09 -18.39
N MET A 15 -0.32 -20.87 -17.79
CA MET A 15 0.21 -20.57 -16.46
C MET A 15 1.05 -19.30 -16.46
N ALA A 16 1.83 -19.10 -17.48
CA ALA A 16 2.65 -17.90 -17.59
C ALA A 16 1.79 -16.64 -17.62
N GLY A 17 0.66 -16.69 -18.29
CA GLY A 17 -0.24 -15.56 -18.36
C GLY A 17 -0.80 -15.15 -17.00
N LEU A 18 -1.14 -16.13 -16.18
CA LEU A 18 -1.65 -15.86 -14.83
C LEU A 18 -0.60 -15.18 -13.95
N THR A 19 0.64 -15.64 -14.04
CA THR A 19 1.72 -15.07 -13.26
C THR A 19 1.92 -13.60 -13.57
N SER A 20 1.87 -13.22 -14.84
CA SER A 20 2.03 -11.82 -15.23
C SER A 20 0.96 -10.93 -14.63
N THR A 21 -0.28 -11.41 -14.58
CA THR A 21 -1.38 -10.64 -14.02
C THR A 21 -1.13 -10.30 -12.55
N VAL A 22 -0.66 -11.26 -11.77
CA VAL A 22 -0.40 -11.04 -10.36
C VAL A 22 0.69 -9.99 -10.16
N GLN A 23 1.72 -10.02 -10.98
CA GLN A 23 2.83 -9.08 -10.85
C GLN A 23 2.45 -7.65 -11.19
N ALA A 24 1.35 -7.45 -11.90
CA ALA A 24 0.92 -6.12 -12.28
C ALA A 24 0.30 -5.34 -11.13
N GLN A 25 -0.01 -6.01 -10.01
CA GLN A 25 -0.62 -5.33 -8.86
C GLN A 25 0.38 -4.44 -8.16
N GLU A 26 -0.12 -3.32 -7.68
CA GLU A 26 0.70 -2.34 -6.98
C GLU A 26 1.08 -2.84 -5.60
N GLN A 27 2.28 -2.49 -5.17
CA GLN A 27 2.77 -2.88 -3.86
C GLN A 27 2.14 -2.04 -2.77
N ARG A 28 1.56 -2.70 -1.79
CA ARG A 28 0.93 -2.04 -0.65
C ARG A 28 1.79 -2.11 0.61
N SER A 29 2.89 -2.84 0.59
CA SER A 29 3.83 -2.92 1.71
C SER A 29 5.21 -2.49 1.25
N ALA A 30 5.96 -1.89 2.15
CA ALA A 30 7.33 -1.47 1.85
C ALA A 30 8.17 -1.50 3.11
N LYS A 31 9.48 -1.54 2.91
CA LYS A 31 10.43 -1.40 4.01
C LYS A 31 10.59 0.06 4.37
N VAL A 32 10.69 0.32 5.66
CA VAL A 32 11.01 1.63 6.22
C VAL A 32 12.04 1.42 7.31
N ALA A 33 12.58 2.51 7.83
CA ALA A 33 13.51 2.41 8.96
C ALA A 33 12.78 1.86 10.17
N GLN A 34 13.47 1.02 10.95
CA GLN A 34 12.95 0.61 12.25
C GLN A 34 12.84 1.85 13.13
N CYS A 35 11.87 1.84 14.02
CA CYS A 35 11.60 2.98 14.87
C CYS A 35 11.32 2.53 16.30
N ALA A 36 11.56 3.42 17.26
CA ALA A 36 11.31 3.15 18.65
C ALA A 36 11.00 4.45 19.36
N GLY A 37 10.21 4.36 20.43
CA GLY A 37 9.94 5.52 21.27
C GLY A 37 9.10 6.61 20.60
N LEU A 38 8.36 6.28 19.56
CA LEU A 38 7.54 7.26 18.86
C LEU A 38 6.27 7.58 19.67
N GLN A 39 5.83 8.82 19.57
CA GLN A 39 4.52 9.25 20.04
C GLN A 39 3.54 9.21 18.87
N PRO A 40 2.22 9.17 19.13
CA PRO A 40 1.25 9.17 18.03
C PRO A 40 1.44 10.29 17.01
N ALA A 41 1.80 11.49 17.46
CA ALA A 41 2.05 12.59 16.54
C ALA A 41 3.23 12.31 15.60
N ASP A 42 4.27 11.64 16.10
CA ASP A 42 5.43 11.26 15.28
C ASP A 42 5.03 10.21 14.25
N VAL A 43 4.22 9.23 14.66
CA VAL A 43 3.72 8.19 13.79
C VAL A 43 2.89 8.82 12.67
N ALA A 44 1.99 9.75 13.03
CA ALA A 44 1.16 10.43 12.05
C ALA A 44 2.01 11.16 11.00
N ALA A 45 3.04 11.88 11.46
CA ALA A 45 3.90 12.63 10.56
C ALA A 45 4.68 11.69 9.63
N GLN A 46 5.16 10.58 10.16
CA GLN A 46 5.93 9.62 9.38
C GLN A 46 5.06 8.96 8.30
N VAL A 47 3.87 8.52 8.66
CA VAL A 47 2.96 7.87 7.72
C VAL A 47 2.52 8.85 6.63
N LYS A 48 2.16 10.08 7.02
CA LYS A 48 1.75 11.09 6.06
C LYS A 48 2.85 11.37 5.04
N ARG A 49 4.07 11.53 5.50
CA ARG A 49 5.22 11.79 4.63
C ARG A 49 5.46 10.61 3.69
N ASP A 50 5.43 9.39 4.22
CA ASP A 50 5.65 8.21 3.40
C ASP A 50 4.59 8.09 2.31
N PHE A 51 3.33 8.31 2.66
CA PHE A 51 2.24 8.24 1.69
C PHE A 51 2.44 9.25 0.56
N LEU A 52 2.65 10.51 0.92
CA LEU A 52 2.71 11.59 -0.07
C LEU A 52 3.97 11.54 -0.93
N GLN A 53 5.09 11.13 -0.37
CA GLN A 53 6.36 11.13 -1.09
C GLN A 53 6.66 9.81 -1.79
N ASN A 54 6.22 8.69 -1.24
CA ASN A 54 6.68 7.39 -1.72
C ASN A 54 5.56 6.49 -2.24
N ARG A 55 4.31 6.67 -1.82
CA ARG A 55 3.25 5.74 -2.21
C ARG A 55 2.37 6.28 -3.32
N ILE A 56 1.72 7.41 -3.08
CA ILE A 56 0.76 7.93 -4.07
C ILE A 56 1.41 8.19 -5.44
N THR A 57 2.67 8.54 -5.46
CA THR A 57 3.38 8.80 -6.72
C THR A 57 3.50 7.57 -7.61
N ARG A 58 3.38 6.38 -7.02
CA ARG A 58 3.54 5.10 -7.73
C ARG A 58 2.23 4.35 -7.93
N TRP A 59 1.15 4.82 -7.31
CA TRP A 59 -0.14 4.12 -7.35
C TRP A 59 -1.06 4.77 -8.37
N GLU A 60 -0.96 4.36 -9.61
CA GLU A 60 -1.72 4.96 -10.70
C GLU A 60 -3.23 4.83 -10.51
N SER A 61 -3.69 3.68 -10.05
CA SER A 61 -5.12 3.49 -9.83
C SER A 61 -5.65 4.38 -8.71
N ASP A 62 -4.86 4.59 -7.65
CA ASP A 62 -5.26 5.48 -6.57
C ASP A 62 -5.29 6.93 -7.03
N LYS A 63 -4.31 7.35 -7.83
CA LYS A 63 -4.30 8.71 -8.40
C LYS A 63 -5.55 8.95 -9.25
N LYS A 64 -5.94 7.98 -10.05
CA LYS A 64 -7.14 8.09 -10.87
C LYS A 64 -8.39 8.17 -10.01
N LEU A 65 -8.44 7.35 -8.97
CA LEU A 65 -9.57 7.32 -8.06
C LEU A 65 -9.74 8.65 -7.33
N LEU A 66 -8.65 9.19 -6.83
CA LEU A 66 -8.64 10.47 -6.11
C LEU A 66 -8.77 11.66 -7.05
N GLY A 67 -8.31 11.51 -8.27
CA GLY A 67 -8.33 12.57 -9.27
C GLY A 67 -7.13 13.49 -9.23
N THR A 68 -6.09 13.14 -8.47
CA THR A 68 -4.89 13.98 -8.34
C THR A 68 -3.72 13.14 -7.87
N ALA A 69 -2.53 13.56 -8.23
CA ALA A 69 -1.28 12.98 -7.73
C ALA A 69 -0.78 13.71 -6.47
N THR A 70 -1.46 14.80 -6.08
CA THR A 70 -1.06 15.61 -4.92
C THR A 70 -2.25 15.82 -3.99
N PRO A 71 -2.81 14.75 -3.44
CA PRO A 71 -3.96 14.88 -2.55
C PRO A 71 -3.56 15.48 -1.20
N ILE A 72 -4.56 15.91 -0.44
CA ILE A 72 -4.36 16.35 0.93
C ILE A 72 -4.54 15.14 1.83
N ALA A 73 -3.57 14.90 2.69
CA ALA A 73 -3.60 13.76 3.61
C ALA A 73 -3.52 14.26 5.05
N TRP A 74 -4.30 13.65 5.93
CA TRP A 74 -4.19 13.96 7.35
C TRP A 74 -4.52 12.74 8.19
N ILE A 75 -4.00 12.76 9.41
CA ILE A 75 -4.18 11.70 10.39
C ILE A 75 -4.47 12.37 11.72
N SER A 76 -5.52 11.91 12.40
CA SER A 76 -5.81 12.35 13.77
C SER A 76 -4.98 11.51 14.73
N PRO A 77 -4.04 12.09 15.47
CA PRO A 77 -3.21 11.31 16.38
C PRO A 77 -4.01 10.53 17.42
N GLU A 78 -5.17 11.05 17.86
CA GLU A 78 -6.03 10.36 18.83
C GLU A 78 -6.67 9.09 18.26
N ALA A 79 -6.73 8.95 16.96
CA ALA A 79 -7.29 7.76 16.32
C ALA A 79 -6.25 6.66 16.11
N ILE A 80 -4.99 6.96 16.36
CA ILE A 80 -3.90 5.99 16.22
C ILE A 80 -3.89 5.07 17.42
N THR A 81 -3.79 3.77 17.18
CA THR A 81 -3.63 2.78 18.25
C THR A 81 -2.32 2.05 18.04
N GLY A 82 -1.68 1.66 19.12
CA GLY A 82 -0.40 0.97 19.02
C GLY A 82 -0.23 -0.05 20.12
N LYS A 83 0.46 -1.14 19.80
CA LYS A 83 0.80 -2.17 20.72
C LYS A 83 2.10 -2.82 20.28
N ASP A 84 3.06 -2.90 21.19
CA ASP A 84 4.34 -3.57 20.92
C ASP A 84 5.05 -2.99 19.70
N ALA A 85 5.04 -1.65 19.56
CA ALA A 85 5.67 -0.92 18.48
C ALA A 85 5.02 -1.18 17.10
N VAL A 86 3.83 -1.75 17.07
CA VAL A 86 3.03 -1.89 15.85
C VAL A 86 1.87 -0.92 15.94
N TRP A 87 1.79 0.00 14.96
CA TRP A 87 0.83 1.10 14.98
C TRP A 87 -0.25 0.90 13.92
N GLN A 88 -1.50 1.11 14.32
CA GLN A 88 -2.64 1.12 13.39
C GLN A 88 -3.00 2.58 13.14
N VAL A 89 -2.95 3.02 11.91
CA VAL A 89 -3.05 4.44 11.57
C VAL A 89 -4.13 4.67 10.52
N PRO A 90 -5.27 5.25 10.90
CA PRO A 90 -6.27 5.66 9.90
C PRO A 90 -5.78 6.91 9.19
N LEU A 91 -5.60 6.82 7.90
CA LEU A 91 -5.14 7.92 7.06
C LEU A 91 -6.30 8.39 6.17
N THR A 92 -6.69 9.65 6.32
CA THR A 92 -7.72 10.24 5.48
C THR A 92 -7.08 11.05 4.36
N VAL A 93 -7.57 10.85 3.15
CA VAL A 93 -6.98 11.47 1.96
C VAL A 93 -8.08 12.15 1.17
N ARG A 94 -7.91 13.44 0.92
CA ARG A 94 -8.85 14.22 0.12
C ARG A 94 -8.31 14.38 -1.29
N GLY A 95 -9.08 13.90 -2.25
CA GLY A 95 -8.77 14.08 -3.66
C GLY A 95 -9.65 15.17 -4.28
N THR A 96 -9.51 15.35 -5.57
CA THR A 96 -10.36 16.27 -6.33
C THR A 96 -11.66 15.62 -6.77
N LYS A 97 -11.66 14.30 -6.93
CA LYS A 97 -12.85 13.56 -7.33
C LYS A 97 -13.57 12.96 -6.12
N GLN A 98 -12.83 12.42 -5.18
CA GLN A 98 -13.43 11.82 -3.98
C GLN A 98 -12.38 11.71 -2.89
N ASP A 99 -12.86 11.49 -1.66
CA ASP A 99 -12.03 11.28 -0.50
C ASP A 99 -11.96 9.78 -0.21
N LYS A 100 -10.83 9.33 0.30
CA LYS A 100 -10.62 7.92 0.65
C LYS A 100 -9.92 7.80 1.99
N THR A 101 -10.10 6.66 2.62
CA THR A 101 -9.42 6.32 3.87
C THR A 101 -8.56 5.08 3.64
N TYR A 102 -7.36 5.11 4.20
CA TYR A 102 -6.46 3.96 4.18
C TYR A 102 -6.22 3.52 5.62
N ASN A 103 -6.25 2.20 5.83
CA ASN A 103 -5.79 1.65 7.10
C ASN A 103 -4.32 1.30 6.94
N VAL A 104 -3.49 1.97 7.70
CA VAL A 104 -2.04 1.83 7.60
C VAL A 104 -1.51 1.13 8.83
N VAL A 105 -0.61 0.17 8.63
CA VAL A 105 0.08 -0.50 9.72
C VAL A 105 1.56 -0.14 9.62
N LEU A 106 2.08 0.51 10.65
CA LEU A 106 3.50 0.82 10.75
C LEU A 106 4.10 -0.09 11.82
N ASP A 107 4.91 -1.05 11.38
CA ASP A 107 5.59 -1.98 12.27
C ASP A 107 7.01 -1.48 12.48
N CYS A 108 7.24 -0.84 13.62
CA CYS A 108 8.54 -0.27 13.94
C CYS A 108 9.59 -1.32 14.21
N ASN A 109 9.19 -2.49 14.71
CA ASN A 109 10.14 -3.57 14.98
C ASN A 109 10.66 -4.19 13.69
N ALA A 110 9.76 -4.48 12.75
CA ALA A 110 10.14 -5.08 11.48
C ALA A 110 10.66 -4.05 10.49
N GLY A 111 10.38 -2.77 10.71
CA GLY A 111 10.71 -1.75 9.73
C GLY A 111 9.87 -1.90 8.47
N LYS A 112 8.55 -1.98 8.64
CA LYS A 112 7.64 -2.24 7.53
C LYS A 112 6.39 -1.39 7.65
N ILE A 113 5.95 -0.86 6.53
CA ILE A 113 4.69 -0.13 6.45
C ILE A 113 3.78 -0.82 5.44
N THR A 114 2.51 -0.97 5.80
CA THR A 114 1.53 -1.66 4.95
C THR A 114 0.27 -0.80 4.85
N TYR A 115 -0.23 -0.64 3.63
CA TYR A 115 -1.43 0.15 3.36
C TYR A 115 -2.56 -0.76 2.88
N SER A 116 -3.77 -0.50 3.36
CA SER A 116 -4.95 -1.16 2.80
C SER A 116 -5.26 -0.58 1.42
N GLU A 117 -6.19 -1.21 0.72
CA GLU A 117 -6.81 -0.59 -0.43
C GLU A 117 -7.59 0.63 0.03
N PRO A 118 -7.77 1.65 -0.84
CA PRO A 118 -8.55 2.83 -0.46
C PRO A 118 -10.02 2.48 -0.24
N GLN A 119 -10.58 3.03 0.81
CA GLN A 119 -11.95 2.75 1.21
C GLN A 119 -12.82 4.00 1.28
#